data_d4210035314b726851fca9cb0b85e8df
#
_entry.id   d4210035314b726851fca9cb0b85e8df
#
_cell.length_a   1.000
_cell.length_b   1.000
_cell.length_c   1.000
_cell.angle_alpha   90.00
_cell.angle_beta   90.00
_cell.angle_gamma   90.00
#
_symmetry.space_group_name_H-M   'P 1'
#
loop_
_entity.id
_entity.type
_entity.pdbx_description
1 polymer ?
#
loop_
_entity_poly.entity_id
_entity_poly.type
_entity_poly.pdbx_seq_one_letter_code
_entity_poly.pdbx_strand_id
1 'polypeptide(L)'
;MKNRSWKKVMAAAAASALMLSGTVFAAETESEGLQEFAEAEEEEENYMTGDASMDNPLNQDEIGDKEILVVSFGTSYNYSRYATVGGIERAVAAAFPDWSVRRAFTANIIIDHVKNRDGVVIDDMDEGLQRAVDNGVRDLIVCPTHLMEGYEYEDIIAAVAEYADEFENVAVTKPLFGYNDDTNYDQVAPILASLLENYNDGETALVYMGHGTEADSDKDYGELQQALTDGGFKNIYITTVESEEWNTERVLNEIEGKGYKKVVLHPLMVVAGDHAHNDMASDEPDSLRTQFEDAGYEVDCILDGLGQVPEIQQIYVAHVQEALDQIG
;
A
#
# COMPACT_ATOMS: atom_id res chain seq x y z
N MET A 1 -26.12 32.21 -21.25
CA MET A 1 -26.28 31.20 -20.25
C MET A 1 -26.23 29.85 -20.95
N LYS A 2 -25.06 29.22 -21.03
CA LYS A 2 -24.87 27.88 -21.60
C LYS A 2 -24.66 26.92 -20.46
N ASN A 3 -25.61 26.00 -20.26
CA ASN A 3 -25.47 24.84 -19.37
C ASN A 3 -24.31 24.00 -19.89
N ARG A 4 -23.16 24.05 -19.23
CA ARG A 4 -22.09 23.07 -19.38
C ARG A 4 -22.46 21.88 -18.48
N SER A 5 -22.84 20.78 -19.13
CA SER A 5 -22.98 19.50 -18.40
C SER A 5 -21.59 19.03 -17.94
N TRP A 6 -21.39 18.98 -16.66
CA TRP A 6 -20.18 18.48 -16.02
C TRP A 6 -20.10 16.97 -16.23
N LYS A 7 -19.17 16.52 -17.04
CA LYS A 7 -18.77 15.11 -17.04
C LYS A 7 -17.67 14.94 -15.98
N LYS A 8 -18.05 14.81 -14.72
CA LYS A 8 -17.17 14.28 -13.71
C LYS A 8 -17.07 12.77 -13.95
N VAL A 9 -15.92 12.32 -14.43
CA VAL A 9 -15.61 10.90 -14.47
C VAL A 9 -14.98 10.55 -13.14
N MET A 10 -15.83 10.31 -12.15
CA MET A 10 -15.45 9.51 -11.00
C MET A 10 -15.37 8.07 -11.48
N ALA A 11 -14.28 7.36 -11.19
CA ALA A 11 -14.32 5.92 -11.27
C ALA A 11 -15.53 5.48 -10.42
N ALA A 12 -16.53 4.89 -11.05
CA ALA A 12 -17.78 4.57 -10.38
C ALA A 12 -17.56 3.34 -9.49
N ALA A 13 -17.08 3.56 -8.27
CA ALA A 13 -17.36 2.64 -7.19
C ALA A 13 -18.89 2.73 -6.95
N ALA A 14 -19.61 1.70 -7.26
CA ALA A 14 -21.03 1.60 -6.97
C ALA A 14 -21.21 1.45 -5.44
N ALA A 15 -21.24 2.57 -4.74
CA ALA A 15 -21.57 2.59 -3.33
C ALA A 15 -23.04 2.12 -3.17
N SER A 16 -23.22 0.88 -2.79
CA SER A 16 -24.47 0.38 -2.24
C SER A 16 -24.61 0.91 -0.83
N ALA A 17 -25.17 2.11 -0.69
CA ALA A 17 -25.51 2.66 0.62
C ALA A 17 -26.59 1.80 1.29
N LEU A 18 -26.18 0.91 2.16
CA LEU A 18 -27.06 0.32 3.18
C LEU A 18 -26.92 1.16 4.46
N MET A 19 -27.90 2.02 4.68
CA MET A 19 -28.13 2.65 5.97
C MET A 19 -28.48 1.57 6.99
N LEU A 20 -27.55 1.22 7.88
CA LEU A 20 -27.85 0.54 9.13
C LEU A 20 -27.26 1.32 10.29
N SER A 21 -28.15 1.87 11.09
CA SER A 21 -27.90 2.48 12.38
C SER A 21 -27.20 1.47 13.34
N GLY A 22 -25.94 1.71 13.66
CA GLY A 22 -25.21 0.97 14.68
C GLY A 22 -24.20 1.89 15.36
N THR A 23 -24.67 2.55 16.41
CA THR A 23 -23.86 3.35 17.32
C THR A 23 -23.02 2.45 18.23
N VAL A 24 -21.78 2.88 18.53
CA VAL A 24 -20.98 2.57 19.72
C VAL A 24 -19.89 1.48 19.63
N PHE A 25 -19.57 0.85 18.51
CA PHE A 25 -18.42 -0.07 18.48
C PHE A 25 -17.13 0.50 17.85
N ALA A 26 -17.25 1.56 17.04
CA ALA A 26 -16.09 2.12 16.34
C ALA A 26 -15.06 2.81 17.26
N ALA A 27 -15.50 3.39 18.37
CA ALA A 27 -14.60 4.16 19.25
C ALA A 27 -13.66 3.29 20.13
N GLU A 28 -14.00 2.02 20.38
CA GLU A 28 -13.15 1.13 21.18
C GLU A 28 -12.11 0.42 20.28
N THR A 29 -12.45 0.04 19.06
CA THR A 29 -11.51 -0.56 18.11
C THR A 29 -10.50 0.45 17.54
N GLU A 30 -10.91 1.70 17.29
CA GLU A 30 -9.96 2.77 16.95
C GLU A 30 -8.97 3.05 18.09
N SER A 31 -9.41 2.98 19.36
CA SER A 31 -8.53 3.23 20.49
C SER A 31 -7.57 2.07 20.76
N GLU A 32 -7.96 0.83 20.49
CA GLU A 32 -7.10 -0.35 20.61
C GLU A 32 -6.07 -0.37 19.48
N GLY A 33 -6.46 -0.17 18.23
CA GLY A 33 -5.54 -0.05 17.10
C GLY A 33 -4.54 1.09 17.24
N LEU A 34 -4.99 2.29 17.66
CA LEU A 34 -4.11 3.43 17.92
C LEU A 34 -3.15 3.15 19.10
N GLN A 35 -3.55 2.34 20.08
CA GLN A 35 -2.72 2.00 21.21
C GLN A 35 -1.67 0.94 20.83
N GLU A 36 -2.03 -0.01 20.00
CA GLU A 36 -1.14 -1.02 19.44
C GLU A 36 -0.10 -0.39 18.50
N PHE A 37 -0.51 0.53 17.62
CA PHE A 37 0.41 1.35 16.81
C PHE A 37 1.33 2.21 17.68
N ALA A 38 0.84 2.83 18.75
CA ALA A 38 1.65 3.64 19.64
C ALA A 38 2.69 2.81 20.41
N GLU A 39 2.35 1.57 20.81
CA GLU A 39 3.28 0.64 21.44
C GLU A 39 4.35 0.15 20.44
N ALA A 40 3.96 -0.17 19.21
CA ALA A 40 4.88 -0.53 18.14
C ALA A 40 5.84 0.62 17.79
N GLU A 41 5.37 1.87 17.78
CA GLU A 41 6.22 3.03 17.54
C GLU A 41 7.24 3.31 18.65
N GLU A 42 6.94 3.00 19.92
CA GLU A 42 7.93 3.09 21.01
C GLU A 42 9.07 2.08 20.79
N GLU A 43 8.80 0.92 20.16
CA GLU A 43 9.81 -0.06 19.78
C GLU A 43 10.63 0.39 18.56
N GLU A 44 10.04 1.08 17.58
CA GLU A 44 10.74 1.66 16.43
C GLU A 44 11.87 2.63 16.81
N GLU A 45 11.79 3.32 17.94
CA GLU A 45 12.87 4.19 18.42
C GLU A 45 14.20 3.45 18.58
N ASN A 46 14.17 2.13 18.70
CA ASN A 46 15.35 1.29 18.83
C ASN A 46 15.92 0.78 17.50
N TYR A 47 15.22 0.95 16.37
CA TYR A 47 15.71 0.51 15.07
C TYR A 47 16.47 1.61 14.32
N MET A 48 17.53 1.20 13.62
CA MET A 48 18.20 2.07 12.65
C MET A 48 17.32 2.21 11.40
N THR A 49 16.45 3.22 11.39
CA THR A 49 15.49 3.43 10.31
C THR A 49 16.08 4.11 9.07
N GLY A 50 17.36 4.46 9.10
CA GLY A 50 18.07 5.16 8.02
C GLY A 50 18.09 6.69 8.19
N ASP A 51 18.65 7.36 7.19
CA ASP A 51 18.86 8.82 7.18
C ASP A 51 17.64 9.53 6.58
N ALA A 52 16.90 10.28 7.40
CA ALA A 52 15.73 11.05 6.99
C ALA A 52 16.03 12.07 5.87
N SER A 53 17.29 12.55 5.79
CA SER A 53 17.68 13.53 4.77
C SER A 53 17.70 12.98 3.33
N MET A 54 17.61 11.67 3.16
CA MET A 54 17.49 11.04 1.84
C MET A 54 16.10 11.20 1.23
N ASP A 55 15.09 11.44 2.06
CA ASP A 55 13.70 11.56 1.64
C ASP A 55 13.27 13.03 1.50
N ASN A 56 12.32 13.28 0.59
CA ASN A 56 11.71 14.58 0.38
C ASN A 56 10.21 14.48 0.70
N PRO A 57 9.67 15.31 1.60
CA PRO A 57 8.25 15.26 1.96
C PRO A 57 7.30 15.64 0.82
N LEU A 58 7.80 16.25 -0.26
CA LEU A 58 7.05 16.65 -1.46
C LEU A 58 5.79 17.48 -1.12
N ASN A 59 5.90 18.42 -0.19
CA ASN A 59 4.84 19.31 0.23
C ASN A 59 5.07 20.76 -0.21
N GLN A 60 5.68 20.95 -1.38
CA GLN A 60 6.01 22.26 -1.96
C GLN A 60 4.77 23.04 -2.41
N ASP A 61 4.88 24.36 -2.34
CA ASP A 61 3.93 25.32 -2.89
C ASP A 61 4.37 25.82 -4.28
N GLU A 62 3.53 26.66 -4.92
CA GLU A 62 3.81 27.30 -6.23
C GLU A 62 4.10 26.30 -7.36
N ILE A 63 3.35 25.20 -7.41
CA ILE A 63 3.59 24.05 -8.29
C ILE A 63 2.95 24.13 -9.68
N GLY A 64 2.18 25.18 -9.96
CA GLY A 64 1.40 25.30 -11.21
C GLY A 64 -0.01 24.73 -11.09
N ASP A 65 -0.65 24.47 -12.23
CA ASP A 65 -2.08 24.15 -12.31
C ASP A 65 -2.39 22.66 -12.51
N LYS A 66 -1.34 21.80 -12.50
CA LYS A 66 -1.45 20.35 -12.70
C LYS A 66 -0.68 19.60 -11.62
N GLU A 67 -1.35 18.70 -10.94
CA GLU A 67 -0.77 17.95 -9.86
C GLU A 67 -1.14 16.46 -9.89
N ILE A 68 -0.16 15.63 -9.55
CA ILE A 68 -0.37 14.24 -9.15
C ILE A 68 -0.05 14.16 -7.65
N LEU A 69 -1.07 13.96 -6.82
CA LEU A 69 -0.94 13.72 -5.39
C LEU A 69 -0.82 12.22 -5.15
N VAL A 70 0.39 11.77 -4.80
CA VAL A 70 0.63 10.37 -4.43
C VAL A 70 0.26 10.16 -2.97
N VAL A 71 -0.69 9.27 -2.72
CA VAL A 71 -1.25 9.02 -1.38
C VAL A 71 -0.89 7.63 -0.90
N SER A 72 -0.23 7.54 0.25
CA SER A 72 0.20 6.27 0.85
C SER A 72 -0.28 6.19 2.30
N PHE A 73 -0.42 4.98 2.86
CA PHE A 73 -0.51 4.81 4.30
C PHE A 73 0.68 5.48 4.99
N GLY A 74 1.87 5.25 4.45
CA GLY A 74 3.12 5.79 4.95
C GLY A 74 3.95 4.74 5.68
N THR A 75 5.13 5.14 6.11
CA THR A 75 6.01 4.40 7.01
C THR A 75 6.96 5.37 7.70
N SER A 76 7.24 5.12 8.97
CA SER A 76 8.23 5.86 9.76
C SER A 76 9.66 5.42 9.46
N TYR A 77 9.87 4.23 8.89
CA TYR A 77 11.19 3.73 8.46
C TYR A 77 11.74 4.55 7.29
N ASN A 78 12.74 5.38 7.55
CA ASN A 78 13.29 6.35 6.60
C ASN A 78 13.80 5.70 5.32
N TYR A 79 14.54 4.57 5.44
CA TYR A 79 15.03 3.84 4.27
C TYR A 79 13.87 3.27 3.43
N SER A 80 12.91 2.62 4.09
CA SER A 80 11.73 2.06 3.41
C SER A 80 10.93 3.18 2.73
N ARG A 81 10.65 4.30 3.43
CA ARG A 81 9.93 5.44 2.86
C ARG A 81 10.61 5.98 1.59
N TYR A 82 11.93 6.20 1.65
CA TYR A 82 12.71 6.65 0.49
C TYR A 82 12.70 5.64 -0.66
N ALA A 83 12.92 4.35 -0.37
CA ALA A 83 13.05 3.32 -1.41
C ALA A 83 11.71 3.00 -2.06
N THR A 84 10.63 2.92 -1.29
CA THR A 84 9.31 2.44 -1.71
C THR A 84 8.39 3.58 -2.16
N VAL A 85 7.80 4.33 -1.23
CA VAL A 85 6.93 5.48 -1.55
C VAL A 85 7.66 6.47 -2.44
N GLY A 86 8.86 6.90 -2.03
CA GLY A 86 9.71 7.77 -2.82
C GLY A 86 10.11 7.16 -4.16
N GLY A 87 10.20 5.83 -4.27
CA GLY A 87 10.43 5.12 -5.53
C GLY A 87 9.28 5.30 -6.51
N ILE A 88 8.04 5.09 -6.05
CA ILE A 88 6.81 5.31 -6.85
C ILE A 88 6.72 6.77 -7.28
N GLU A 89 6.87 7.71 -6.35
CA GLU A 89 6.81 9.15 -6.63
C GLU A 89 7.83 9.58 -7.69
N ARG A 90 9.07 9.10 -7.59
CA ARG A 90 10.10 9.38 -8.60
C ARG A 90 9.77 8.78 -9.96
N ALA A 91 9.19 7.58 -10.01
CA ALA A 91 8.76 6.96 -11.25
C ALA A 91 7.61 7.74 -11.91
N VAL A 92 6.63 8.17 -11.12
CA VAL A 92 5.53 9.03 -11.58
C VAL A 92 6.06 10.39 -12.07
N ALA A 93 6.91 11.06 -11.30
CA ALA A 93 7.48 12.35 -11.69
C ALA A 93 8.32 12.25 -12.99
N ALA A 94 9.04 11.15 -13.19
CA ALA A 94 9.81 10.93 -14.40
C ALA A 94 8.93 10.66 -15.63
N ALA A 95 7.78 10.01 -15.44
CA ALA A 95 6.83 9.70 -16.51
C ALA A 95 5.99 10.95 -16.93
N PHE A 96 5.69 11.83 -15.97
CA PHE A 96 4.81 12.99 -16.18
C PHE A 96 5.50 14.33 -15.82
N PRO A 97 6.55 14.74 -16.55
CA PRO A 97 7.39 15.91 -16.21
C PRO A 97 6.65 17.25 -16.26
N ASP A 98 5.47 17.31 -16.90
CA ASP A 98 4.61 18.51 -16.97
C ASP A 98 3.62 18.60 -15.80
N TRP A 99 3.66 17.65 -14.87
CA TRP A 99 2.84 17.55 -13.67
C TRP A 99 3.70 17.67 -12.43
N SER A 100 3.26 18.43 -11.45
CA SER A 100 3.91 18.43 -10.14
C SER A 100 3.51 17.20 -9.35
N VAL A 101 4.47 16.55 -8.70
CA VAL A 101 4.20 15.41 -7.84
C VAL A 101 4.35 15.84 -6.39
N ARG A 102 3.31 15.60 -5.58
CA ARG A 102 3.32 15.79 -4.14
C ARG A 102 2.91 14.52 -3.42
N ARG A 103 3.14 14.52 -2.10
CA ARG A 103 2.88 13.40 -1.20
C ARG A 103 1.79 13.77 -0.20
N ALA A 104 0.94 12.80 0.14
CA ALA A 104 0.17 12.79 1.38
C ALA A 104 0.19 11.39 2.00
N PHE A 105 0.05 11.32 3.33
CA PHE A 105 -0.14 10.06 4.04
C PHE A 105 -1.54 9.98 4.64
N THR A 106 -2.07 8.77 4.80
CA THR A 106 -3.36 8.53 5.46
C THR A 106 -3.20 8.26 6.96
N ALA A 107 -2.06 7.72 7.41
CA ALA A 107 -1.81 7.39 8.81
C ALA A 107 -1.23 8.58 9.59
N ASN A 108 -2.09 9.28 10.34
CA ASN A 108 -1.68 10.43 11.17
C ASN A 108 -0.60 10.06 12.19
N ILE A 109 -0.66 8.85 12.75
CA ILE A 109 0.35 8.37 13.70
C ILE A 109 1.74 8.32 13.08
N ILE A 110 1.87 7.86 11.83
CA ILE A 110 3.13 7.86 11.09
C ILE A 110 3.62 9.29 10.81
N ILE A 111 2.70 10.18 10.42
CA ILE A 111 3.02 11.61 10.19
C ILE A 111 3.59 12.24 11.45
N ASP A 112 2.91 12.06 12.58
CA ASP A 112 3.33 12.61 13.87
C ASP A 112 4.66 12.03 14.35
N HIS A 113 4.87 10.72 14.19
CA HIS A 113 6.12 10.06 14.55
C HIS A 113 7.29 10.62 13.72
N VAL A 114 7.18 10.66 12.41
CA VAL A 114 8.21 11.20 11.50
C VAL A 114 8.52 12.65 11.82
N LYS A 115 7.48 13.46 12.08
CA LYS A 115 7.64 14.86 12.49
C LYS A 115 8.36 15.02 13.81
N ASN A 116 8.00 14.22 14.82
CA ASN A 116 8.59 14.33 16.16
C ASN A 116 10.03 13.83 16.19
N ARG A 117 10.33 12.73 15.50
CA ARG A 117 11.66 12.12 15.47
C ARG A 117 12.63 12.86 14.54
N ASP A 118 12.19 13.16 13.30
CA ASP A 118 13.05 13.64 12.23
C ASP A 118 12.84 15.11 11.89
N GLY A 119 11.78 15.75 12.41
CA GLY A 119 11.40 17.12 12.03
C GLY A 119 10.87 17.26 10.61
N VAL A 120 10.56 16.14 9.95
CA VAL A 120 10.01 16.11 8.58
C VAL A 120 8.50 16.26 8.65
N VAL A 121 7.95 17.23 7.95
CA VAL A 121 6.51 17.49 7.88
C VAL A 121 5.97 16.87 6.59
N ILE A 122 5.04 15.94 6.72
CA ILE A 122 4.34 15.29 5.62
C ILE A 122 2.87 15.69 5.75
N ASP A 123 2.23 16.08 4.65
CA ASP A 123 0.81 16.43 4.63
C ASP A 123 -0.03 15.17 4.88
N ASP A 124 -1.07 15.28 5.70
CA ASP A 124 -2.16 14.30 5.69
C ASP A 124 -3.05 14.48 4.44
N MET A 125 -4.09 13.66 4.33
CA MET A 125 -4.96 13.67 3.15
C MET A 125 -5.67 15.01 2.96
N ASP A 126 -6.21 15.59 4.03
CA ASP A 126 -6.93 16.87 4.01
C ASP A 126 -5.95 18.03 3.75
N GLU A 127 -4.79 18.04 4.40
CA GLU A 127 -3.74 19.03 4.19
C GLU A 127 -3.23 18.98 2.73
N GLY A 128 -3.05 17.79 2.17
CA GLY A 128 -2.63 17.59 0.79
C GLY A 128 -3.63 18.14 -0.21
N LEU A 129 -4.93 17.84 -0.03
CA LEU A 129 -6.02 18.36 -0.88
C LEU A 129 -6.19 19.87 -0.73
N GLN A 130 -6.19 20.40 0.52
CA GLN A 130 -6.30 21.83 0.75
C GLN A 130 -5.12 22.60 0.14
N ARG A 131 -3.90 22.05 0.23
CA ARG A 131 -2.71 22.64 -0.40
C ARG A 131 -2.82 22.65 -1.92
N ALA A 132 -3.43 21.62 -2.55
CA ALA A 132 -3.71 21.64 -3.98
C ALA A 132 -4.65 22.80 -4.36
N VAL A 133 -5.71 23.02 -3.57
CA VAL A 133 -6.62 24.17 -3.74
C VAL A 133 -5.88 25.50 -3.58
N ASP A 134 -5.08 25.65 -2.53
CA ASP A 134 -4.33 26.87 -2.22
C ASP A 134 -3.27 27.18 -3.30
N ASN A 135 -2.68 26.17 -3.91
CA ASN A 135 -1.77 26.26 -5.05
C ASN A 135 -2.47 26.62 -6.37
N GLY A 136 -3.80 26.60 -6.42
CA GLY A 136 -4.59 26.90 -7.62
C GLY A 136 -4.52 25.78 -8.65
N VAL A 137 -4.36 24.53 -8.22
CA VAL A 137 -4.41 23.35 -9.08
C VAL A 137 -5.79 23.26 -9.73
N ARG A 138 -5.81 23.02 -11.05
CA ARG A 138 -7.05 22.83 -11.80
C ARG A 138 -7.28 21.39 -12.20
N ASP A 139 -6.19 20.70 -12.55
CA ASP A 139 -6.20 19.30 -12.94
C ASP A 139 -5.47 18.49 -11.86
N LEU A 140 -6.20 17.67 -11.10
CA LEU A 140 -5.68 16.85 -10.02
C LEU A 140 -5.85 15.36 -10.33
N ILE A 141 -4.75 14.60 -10.26
CA ILE A 141 -4.80 13.13 -10.17
C ILE A 141 -4.38 12.74 -8.77
N VAL A 142 -5.22 11.98 -8.08
CA VAL A 142 -4.86 11.34 -6.81
C VAL A 142 -4.45 9.90 -7.10
N CYS A 143 -3.22 9.55 -6.71
CA CYS A 143 -2.62 8.24 -6.96
C CYS A 143 -2.40 7.49 -5.64
N PRO A 144 -3.41 6.72 -5.14
CA PRO A 144 -3.24 5.85 -3.99
C PRO A 144 -2.22 4.75 -4.30
N THR A 145 -1.28 4.51 -3.35
CA THR A 145 -0.30 3.42 -3.48
C THR A 145 -0.80 2.11 -2.86
N HIS A 146 -2.06 2.04 -2.49
CA HIS A 146 -2.69 0.86 -1.89
C HIS A 146 -2.67 -0.33 -2.85
N LEU A 147 -2.64 -1.54 -2.30
CA LEU A 147 -2.63 -2.77 -3.11
C LEU A 147 -4.02 -3.09 -3.65
N MET A 148 -5.07 -2.87 -2.86
CA MET A 148 -6.44 -3.30 -3.10
C MET A 148 -7.46 -2.22 -2.71
N GLU A 149 -8.72 -2.43 -3.08
CA GLU A 149 -9.87 -1.59 -2.74
C GLU A 149 -10.36 -1.96 -1.32
N GLY A 150 -9.60 -1.52 -0.29
CA GLY A 150 -9.95 -1.65 1.11
C GLY A 150 -10.51 -0.37 1.70
N TYR A 151 -10.81 -0.35 3.01
CA TYR A 151 -11.40 0.80 3.71
C TYR A 151 -10.60 2.08 3.51
N GLU A 152 -9.28 2.04 3.61
CA GLU A 152 -8.43 3.22 3.41
C GLU A 152 -8.50 3.79 1.99
N TYR A 153 -8.59 2.91 0.99
CA TYR A 153 -8.79 3.36 -0.39
C TYR A 153 -10.15 4.03 -0.57
N GLU A 154 -11.21 3.48 0.05
CA GLU A 154 -12.55 4.08 0.06
C GLU A 154 -12.57 5.44 0.77
N ASP A 155 -11.84 5.59 1.88
CA ASP A 155 -11.68 6.86 2.60
C ASP A 155 -10.99 7.92 1.74
N ILE A 156 -9.97 7.54 0.95
CA ILE A 156 -9.35 8.44 -0.03
C ILE A 156 -10.38 8.91 -1.07
N ILE A 157 -11.19 8.00 -1.61
CA ILE A 157 -12.26 8.35 -2.56
C ILE A 157 -13.25 9.34 -1.91
N ALA A 158 -13.64 9.10 -0.66
CA ALA A 158 -14.56 9.95 0.08
C ALA A 158 -13.97 11.36 0.31
N ALA A 159 -12.71 11.45 0.75
CA ALA A 159 -12.01 12.71 0.95
C ALA A 159 -11.91 13.52 -0.36
N VAL A 160 -11.50 12.88 -1.45
CA VAL A 160 -11.43 13.54 -2.77
C VAL A 160 -12.79 14.07 -3.22
N ALA A 161 -13.88 13.32 -2.92
CA ALA A 161 -15.23 13.75 -3.29
C ALA A 161 -15.66 15.05 -2.60
N GLU A 162 -15.18 15.31 -1.38
CA GLU A 162 -15.46 16.56 -0.65
C GLU A 162 -14.82 17.79 -1.32
N TYR A 163 -13.65 17.62 -1.93
CA TYR A 163 -12.91 18.70 -2.62
C TYR A 163 -13.19 18.77 -4.13
N ALA A 164 -13.97 17.85 -4.69
CA ALA A 164 -14.10 17.70 -6.13
C ALA A 164 -14.60 18.96 -6.88
N ASP A 165 -15.35 19.83 -6.21
CA ASP A 165 -15.87 21.07 -6.80
C ASP A 165 -14.83 22.19 -6.88
N GLU A 166 -13.69 22.04 -6.19
CA GLU A 166 -12.59 23.00 -6.20
C GLU A 166 -11.69 22.87 -7.46
N PHE A 167 -11.75 21.73 -8.17
CA PHE A 167 -10.92 21.44 -9.33
C PHE A 167 -11.72 21.48 -10.64
N GLU A 168 -11.06 21.81 -11.76
CA GLU A 168 -11.67 21.69 -13.09
C GLU A 168 -11.82 20.21 -13.47
N ASN A 169 -10.78 19.42 -13.21
CA ASN A 169 -10.77 17.98 -13.38
C ASN A 169 -10.10 17.31 -12.17
N VAL A 170 -10.71 16.25 -11.69
CA VAL A 170 -10.12 15.41 -10.64
C VAL A 170 -10.40 13.94 -10.93
N ALA A 171 -9.40 13.08 -10.75
CA ALA A 171 -9.55 11.63 -10.84
C ALA A 171 -8.71 10.93 -9.78
N VAL A 172 -9.16 9.75 -9.36
CA VAL A 172 -8.42 8.84 -8.47
C VAL A 172 -8.02 7.62 -9.27
N THR A 173 -6.76 7.20 -9.18
CA THR A 173 -6.27 6.02 -9.88
C THR A 173 -6.70 4.73 -9.19
N LYS A 174 -6.66 3.61 -9.91
CA LYS A 174 -6.88 2.28 -9.34
C LYS A 174 -5.77 1.91 -8.34
N PRO A 175 -6.07 1.05 -7.34
CA PRO A 175 -5.04 0.43 -6.52
C PRO A 175 -4.20 -0.56 -7.35
N LEU A 176 -3.10 -1.09 -6.80
CA LEU A 176 -2.16 -1.94 -7.53
C LEU A 176 -2.84 -3.14 -8.22
N PHE A 177 -3.73 -3.83 -7.51
CA PHE A 177 -4.41 -5.01 -8.06
C PHE A 177 -5.56 -4.67 -9.00
N GLY A 178 -5.89 -3.38 -9.16
CA GLY A 178 -7.10 -2.95 -9.88
C GLY A 178 -8.36 -3.21 -9.08
N TYR A 179 -9.52 -3.19 -9.74
CA TYR A 179 -10.82 -3.49 -9.13
C TYR A 179 -11.82 -4.00 -10.17
N ASN A 180 -12.87 -4.64 -9.70
CA ASN A 180 -13.91 -5.24 -10.55
C ASN A 180 -13.31 -6.22 -11.58
N ASP A 181 -13.65 -6.06 -12.86
CA ASP A 181 -13.17 -6.91 -13.96
C ASP A 181 -11.84 -6.41 -14.57
N ASP A 182 -11.30 -5.28 -14.07
CA ASP A 182 -10.06 -4.66 -14.55
C ASP A 182 -8.95 -4.83 -13.50
N THR A 183 -8.46 -6.06 -13.39
CA THR A 183 -7.49 -6.48 -12.38
C THR A 183 -6.11 -6.74 -12.97
N ASN A 184 -5.08 -6.66 -12.12
CA ASN A 184 -3.67 -6.80 -12.50
C ASN A 184 -3.00 -8.05 -11.92
N TYR A 185 -3.74 -9.02 -11.39
CA TYR A 185 -3.13 -10.21 -10.77
C TYR A 185 -2.19 -10.95 -11.70
N ASP A 186 -2.59 -11.15 -12.99
CA ASP A 186 -1.76 -11.81 -14.00
C ASP A 186 -0.48 -11.03 -14.32
N GLN A 187 -0.47 -9.73 -14.10
CA GLN A 187 0.72 -8.89 -14.27
C GLN A 187 1.60 -8.90 -13.01
N VAL A 188 1.00 -8.90 -11.83
CA VAL A 188 1.71 -8.86 -10.55
C VAL A 188 2.34 -10.22 -10.21
N ALA A 189 1.65 -11.34 -10.44
CA ALA A 189 2.12 -12.66 -10.08
C ALA A 189 3.52 -13.01 -10.62
N PRO A 190 3.85 -12.79 -11.91
CA PRO A 190 5.21 -13.05 -12.42
C PRO A 190 6.25 -12.08 -11.85
N ILE A 191 5.88 -10.84 -11.49
CA ILE A 191 6.79 -9.91 -10.83
C ILE A 191 7.17 -10.47 -9.46
N LEU A 192 6.19 -10.87 -8.64
CA LEU A 192 6.44 -11.47 -7.32
C LEU A 192 7.34 -12.72 -7.46
N ALA A 193 7.06 -13.58 -8.44
CA ALA A 193 7.88 -14.75 -8.67
C ALA A 193 9.32 -14.41 -9.02
N SER A 194 9.56 -13.36 -9.79
CA SER A 194 10.90 -12.92 -10.18
C SER A 194 11.73 -12.38 -9.01
N LEU A 195 11.09 -11.73 -8.03
CA LEU A 195 11.77 -11.20 -6.84
C LEU A 195 12.42 -12.31 -6.00
N LEU A 196 11.83 -13.49 -6.00
CA LEU A 196 12.27 -14.63 -5.21
C LEU A 196 12.94 -15.74 -6.05
N GLU A 197 13.24 -15.47 -7.33
CA GLU A 197 13.81 -16.46 -8.25
C GLU A 197 15.13 -17.06 -7.72
N ASN A 198 15.97 -16.25 -7.08
CA ASN A 198 17.26 -16.70 -6.54
C ASN A 198 17.12 -17.71 -5.36
N TYR A 199 15.93 -17.80 -4.77
CA TYR A 199 15.63 -18.73 -3.68
C TYR A 199 14.85 -19.95 -4.17
N ASN A 200 14.50 -20.01 -5.47
CA ASN A 200 13.70 -21.08 -6.06
C ASN A 200 14.57 -22.29 -6.41
N ASP A 201 15.02 -23.03 -5.41
CA ASP A 201 15.91 -24.19 -5.51
C ASP A 201 15.17 -25.54 -5.50
N GLY A 202 13.83 -25.53 -5.39
CA GLY A 202 12.98 -26.70 -5.29
C GLY A 202 12.85 -27.29 -3.88
N GLU A 203 13.62 -26.82 -2.90
CA GLU A 203 13.56 -27.20 -1.47
C GLU A 203 13.10 -26.03 -0.59
N THR A 204 12.82 -24.85 -1.18
CA THR A 204 12.39 -23.63 -0.50
C THR A 204 10.93 -23.30 -0.83
N ALA A 205 10.13 -23.03 0.20
CA ALA A 205 8.83 -22.40 0.09
C ALA A 205 9.01 -20.88 0.13
N LEU A 206 8.39 -20.15 -0.79
CA LEU A 206 8.43 -18.71 -0.90
C LEU A 206 7.11 -18.15 -0.37
N VAL A 207 7.14 -17.34 0.69
CA VAL A 207 5.93 -16.91 1.39
C VAL A 207 5.86 -15.40 1.41
N TYR A 208 4.80 -14.86 0.84
CA TYR A 208 4.46 -13.45 0.89
C TYR A 208 3.52 -13.17 2.05
N MET A 209 3.84 -12.17 2.88
CA MET A 209 3.02 -11.70 3.98
C MET A 209 2.33 -10.40 3.63
N GLY A 210 0.99 -10.42 3.47
CA GLY A 210 0.15 -9.24 3.43
C GLY A 210 -0.31 -8.81 4.82
N HIS A 211 -0.93 -7.63 4.91
CA HIS A 211 -1.54 -7.15 6.16
C HIS A 211 -2.79 -8.00 6.50
N GLY A 212 -3.67 -8.22 5.57
CA GLY A 212 -5.01 -8.72 5.78
C GLY A 212 -6.01 -7.56 5.87
N THR A 213 -7.29 -7.85 5.76
CA THR A 213 -8.35 -6.86 5.90
C THR A 213 -9.68 -7.53 6.20
N GLU A 214 -10.58 -6.84 6.91
CA GLU A 214 -11.97 -7.25 7.08
C GLU A 214 -12.87 -6.81 5.91
N ALA A 215 -12.34 -6.04 4.95
CA ALA A 215 -13.09 -5.61 3.77
C ALA A 215 -13.30 -6.76 2.77
N ASP A 216 -14.26 -6.60 1.86
CA ASP A 216 -14.53 -7.57 0.78
C ASP A 216 -13.31 -7.82 -0.12
N SER A 217 -12.32 -6.92 -0.10
CA SER A 217 -11.06 -7.05 -0.83
C SER A 217 -10.08 -8.08 -0.22
N ASP A 218 -10.36 -8.67 0.94
CA ASP A 218 -9.58 -9.80 1.47
C ASP A 218 -9.51 -10.99 0.49
N LYS A 219 -10.54 -11.15 -0.35
CA LYS A 219 -10.56 -12.10 -1.48
C LYS A 219 -9.40 -11.93 -2.48
N ASP A 220 -8.83 -10.72 -2.59
CA ASP A 220 -7.77 -10.39 -3.55
C ASP A 220 -6.50 -11.20 -3.28
N TYR A 221 -6.25 -11.60 -2.02
CA TYR A 221 -5.18 -12.55 -1.69
C TYR A 221 -5.40 -13.90 -2.38
N GLY A 222 -6.65 -14.37 -2.45
CA GLY A 222 -7.03 -15.61 -3.13
C GLY A 222 -6.89 -15.51 -4.65
N GLU A 223 -7.32 -14.42 -5.23
CA GLU A 223 -7.21 -14.18 -6.66
C GLU A 223 -5.73 -14.11 -7.09
N LEU A 224 -4.90 -13.41 -6.30
CA LEU A 224 -3.46 -13.37 -6.54
C LEU A 224 -2.79 -14.74 -6.35
N GLN A 225 -3.17 -15.50 -5.30
CA GLN A 225 -2.69 -16.87 -5.11
C GLN A 225 -3.07 -17.78 -6.29
N GLN A 226 -4.27 -17.61 -6.81
CA GLN A 226 -4.72 -18.35 -8.00
C GLN A 226 -3.89 -17.97 -9.23
N ALA A 227 -3.65 -16.67 -9.46
CA ALA A 227 -2.81 -16.19 -10.57
C ALA A 227 -1.37 -16.74 -10.48
N LEU A 228 -0.78 -16.78 -9.27
CA LEU A 228 0.52 -17.41 -9.03
C LEU A 228 0.49 -18.89 -9.40
N THR A 229 -0.55 -19.61 -9.01
CA THR A 229 -0.70 -21.04 -9.28
C THR A 229 -0.86 -21.32 -10.77
N ASP A 230 -1.69 -20.54 -11.46
CA ASP A 230 -1.97 -20.66 -12.90
C ASP A 230 -0.74 -20.26 -13.74
N GLY A 231 0.05 -19.31 -13.25
CA GLY A 231 1.36 -18.95 -13.80
C GLY A 231 2.45 -20.02 -13.60
N GLY A 232 2.15 -21.09 -12.84
CA GLY A 232 3.07 -22.20 -12.58
C GLY A 232 3.98 -22.01 -11.38
N PHE A 233 3.82 -20.95 -10.59
CA PHE A 233 4.62 -20.63 -9.40
C PHE A 233 4.10 -21.35 -8.16
N LYS A 234 4.18 -22.67 -8.15
CA LYS A 234 3.52 -23.56 -7.17
C LYS A 234 4.15 -23.62 -5.78
N ASN A 235 5.33 -23.05 -5.62
CA ASN A 235 6.05 -22.94 -4.35
C ASN A 235 5.95 -21.54 -3.73
N ILE A 236 5.10 -20.67 -4.28
CA ILE A 236 4.80 -19.34 -3.73
C ILE A 236 3.45 -19.39 -3.03
N TYR A 237 3.43 -18.90 -1.81
CA TYR A 237 2.26 -18.90 -0.92
C TYR A 237 2.03 -17.49 -0.40
N ILE A 238 0.76 -17.16 -0.14
CA ILE A 238 0.38 -15.90 0.49
C ILE A 238 -0.15 -16.18 1.89
N THR A 239 0.30 -15.43 2.87
CA THR A 239 -0.26 -15.34 4.21
C THR A 239 -0.50 -13.89 4.56
N THR A 240 -1.18 -13.61 5.67
CA THR A 240 -1.41 -12.26 6.18
C THR A 240 -1.27 -12.24 7.69
N VAL A 241 -1.17 -11.04 8.26
CA VAL A 241 -1.16 -10.81 9.71
C VAL A 241 -2.57 -10.95 10.29
N GLU A 242 -3.58 -10.32 9.67
CA GLU A 242 -4.90 -10.12 10.29
C GLU A 242 -6.04 -10.97 9.71
N SER A 243 -5.91 -11.51 8.48
CA SER A 243 -7.00 -12.29 7.90
C SER A 243 -7.15 -13.66 8.56
N GLU A 244 -8.39 -14.03 8.92
CA GLU A 244 -8.70 -15.37 9.43
C GLU A 244 -8.53 -16.45 8.35
N GLU A 245 -8.79 -16.13 7.08
CA GLU A 245 -8.71 -17.07 5.96
C GLU A 245 -7.28 -17.26 5.46
N TRP A 246 -6.50 -16.17 5.39
CA TRP A 246 -5.15 -16.13 4.82
C TRP A 246 -4.05 -16.18 5.88
N ASN A 247 -4.25 -16.92 6.97
CA ASN A 247 -3.34 -16.99 8.09
C ASN A 247 -2.16 -17.94 7.88
N THR A 248 -1.18 -17.85 8.77
CA THR A 248 0.05 -18.68 8.75
C THR A 248 -0.22 -20.16 8.88
N GLU A 249 -1.21 -20.57 9.71
CA GLU A 249 -1.59 -21.98 9.90
C GLU A 249 -2.01 -22.63 8.58
N ARG A 250 -2.72 -21.90 7.72
CA ARG A 250 -3.09 -22.38 6.37
C ARG A 250 -1.85 -22.70 5.55
N VAL A 251 -0.86 -21.81 5.51
CA VAL A 251 0.37 -22.03 4.74
C VAL A 251 1.18 -23.18 5.32
N LEU A 252 1.32 -23.28 6.65
CA LEU A 252 1.99 -24.40 7.31
C LEU A 252 1.37 -25.76 6.92
N ASN A 253 0.03 -25.84 6.94
CA ASN A 253 -0.70 -27.03 6.51
C ASN A 253 -0.50 -27.35 5.02
N GLU A 254 -0.43 -26.32 4.16
CA GLU A 254 -0.23 -26.50 2.74
C GLU A 254 1.17 -26.98 2.38
N ILE A 255 2.21 -26.54 3.09
CA ILE A 255 3.61 -26.91 2.80
C ILE A 255 4.04 -28.20 3.48
N GLU A 256 3.28 -28.67 4.49
CA GLU A 256 3.58 -29.91 5.20
C GLU A 256 3.70 -31.11 4.22
N GLY A 257 4.77 -31.88 4.36
CA GLY A 257 5.02 -33.07 3.54
C GLY A 257 5.42 -32.81 2.09
N LYS A 258 5.54 -31.55 1.65
CA LYS A 258 6.01 -31.20 0.29
C LYS A 258 7.53 -31.29 0.10
N GLY A 259 8.27 -31.50 1.21
CA GLY A 259 9.72 -31.70 1.18
C GLY A 259 10.55 -30.42 1.26
N TYR A 260 9.91 -29.30 1.52
CA TYR A 260 10.62 -28.05 1.79
C TYR A 260 11.44 -28.15 3.06
N LYS A 261 12.58 -27.52 3.08
CA LYS A 261 13.51 -27.42 4.23
C LYS A 261 13.62 -25.98 4.71
N LYS A 262 13.31 -25.03 3.82
CA LYS A 262 13.48 -23.61 4.03
C LYS A 262 12.22 -22.86 3.64
N VAL A 263 11.99 -21.76 4.34
CA VAL A 263 10.97 -20.74 4.01
C VAL A 263 11.69 -19.41 3.81
N VAL A 264 11.32 -18.68 2.76
CA VAL A 264 11.73 -17.29 2.58
C VAL A 264 10.50 -16.42 2.70
N LEU A 265 10.54 -15.48 3.63
CA LEU A 265 9.46 -14.53 3.90
C LEU A 265 9.74 -13.19 3.20
N HIS A 266 8.73 -12.61 2.59
CA HIS A 266 8.79 -11.30 1.94
C HIS A 266 7.47 -10.55 2.15
N PRO A 267 7.47 -9.23 2.43
CA PRO A 267 6.23 -8.47 2.55
C PRO A 267 5.46 -8.42 1.22
N LEU A 268 4.15 -8.68 1.26
CA LEU A 268 3.20 -8.33 0.22
C LEU A 268 2.58 -6.97 0.59
N MET A 269 3.42 -5.98 0.73
CA MET A 269 3.07 -4.61 1.12
C MET A 269 3.94 -3.63 0.33
N VAL A 270 3.42 -2.43 0.10
CA VAL A 270 4.16 -1.38 -0.62
C VAL A 270 5.41 -0.98 0.14
N VAL A 271 5.32 -0.90 1.46
CA VAL A 271 6.43 -0.55 2.37
C VAL A 271 6.86 -1.77 3.18
N ALA A 272 8.12 -1.82 3.60
CA ALA A 272 8.58 -2.71 4.66
C ALA A 272 8.73 -1.85 5.92
N GLY A 273 7.64 -1.74 6.67
CA GLY A 273 7.53 -0.99 7.91
C GLY A 273 7.44 -1.93 9.11
N ASP A 274 6.67 -1.54 10.11
CA ASP A 274 6.52 -2.23 11.37
C ASP A 274 6.13 -3.70 11.22
N HIS A 275 5.03 -4.00 10.52
CA HIS A 275 4.61 -5.39 10.27
C HIS A 275 5.70 -6.28 9.65
N ALA A 276 6.54 -5.73 8.76
CA ALA A 276 7.62 -6.50 8.17
C ALA A 276 8.75 -6.79 9.18
N HIS A 277 9.01 -5.88 10.11
CA HIS A 277 10.05 -6.03 11.11
C HIS A 277 9.57 -6.84 12.31
N ASN A 278 8.38 -6.57 12.81
CA ASN A 278 7.85 -7.17 14.03
C ASN A 278 7.05 -8.46 13.72
N ASP A 279 5.93 -8.38 12.98
CA ASP A 279 5.07 -9.55 12.76
C ASP A 279 5.70 -10.59 11.82
N MET A 280 6.54 -10.16 10.86
CA MET A 280 7.18 -11.10 9.94
C MET A 280 8.53 -11.61 10.45
N ALA A 281 9.45 -10.71 10.82
CA ALA A 281 10.88 -11.02 10.91
C ALA A 281 11.47 -11.01 12.32
N SER A 282 10.72 -10.64 13.35
CA SER A 282 11.22 -10.60 14.73
C SER A 282 11.43 -11.99 15.31
N ASP A 283 12.05 -12.04 16.51
CA ASP A 283 12.22 -13.25 17.30
C ASP A 283 11.04 -13.46 18.29
N GLU A 284 9.96 -12.66 18.18
CA GLU A 284 8.78 -12.79 19.02
C GLU A 284 8.02 -14.11 18.73
N PRO A 285 7.36 -14.71 19.72
CA PRO A 285 6.75 -16.04 19.57
C PRO A 285 5.64 -16.12 18.51
N ASP A 286 4.98 -15.01 18.21
CA ASP A 286 3.88 -14.88 17.27
C ASP A 286 4.32 -14.35 15.88
N SER A 287 5.59 -13.99 15.71
CA SER A 287 6.12 -13.63 14.40
C SER A 287 6.04 -14.82 13.41
N LEU A 288 5.88 -14.50 12.14
CA LEU A 288 5.87 -15.52 11.09
C LEU A 288 7.17 -16.35 11.11
N ARG A 289 8.30 -15.68 11.26
CA ARG A 289 9.60 -16.32 11.36
C ARG A 289 9.62 -17.40 12.43
N THR A 290 9.25 -17.06 13.66
CA THR A 290 9.25 -18.00 14.79
C THR A 290 8.26 -19.15 14.56
N GLN A 291 7.07 -18.88 14.00
CA GLN A 291 6.09 -19.92 13.70
C GLN A 291 6.61 -20.94 12.67
N PHE A 292 7.30 -20.50 11.61
CA PHE A 292 7.91 -21.41 10.63
C PHE A 292 9.14 -22.13 11.20
N GLU A 293 9.97 -21.47 12.03
CA GLU A 293 11.12 -22.11 12.71
C GLU A 293 10.65 -23.19 13.69
N ASP A 294 9.60 -22.93 14.47
CA ASP A 294 8.98 -23.91 15.38
C ASP A 294 8.39 -25.11 14.63
N ALA A 295 7.93 -24.91 13.41
CA ALA A 295 7.49 -25.99 12.52
C ALA A 295 8.67 -26.78 11.89
N GLY A 296 9.91 -26.36 12.12
CA GLY A 296 11.13 -27.08 11.72
C GLY A 296 11.75 -26.64 10.41
N TYR A 297 11.37 -25.48 9.88
CA TYR A 297 11.96 -24.90 8.67
C TYR A 297 13.14 -23.98 9.03
N GLU A 298 14.13 -23.88 8.14
CA GLU A 298 15.06 -22.75 8.12
C GLU A 298 14.34 -21.54 7.55
N VAL A 299 14.49 -20.33 8.15
CA VAL A 299 13.76 -19.15 7.71
C VAL A 299 14.72 -18.02 7.37
N ASP A 300 14.56 -17.44 6.17
CA ASP A 300 15.15 -16.15 5.78
C ASP A 300 14.04 -15.12 5.61
N CYS A 301 14.30 -13.88 6.03
CA CYS A 301 13.38 -12.75 5.87
C CYS A 301 14.01 -11.69 4.96
N ILE A 302 13.23 -11.23 3.97
CA ILE A 302 13.59 -10.10 3.10
C ILE A 302 12.74 -8.93 3.54
N LEU A 303 13.38 -7.81 3.90
CA LEU A 303 12.71 -6.60 4.40
C LEU A 303 12.65 -5.50 3.32
N ASP A 304 12.17 -5.89 2.14
CA ASP A 304 12.02 -5.02 0.98
C ASP A 304 10.53 -4.83 0.66
N GLY A 305 10.07 -3.56 0.56
CA GLY A 305 8.67 -3.28 0.17
C GLY A 305 8.49 -3.29 -1.35
N LEU A 306 7.29 -3.65 -1.81
CA LEU A 306 6.99 -3.74 -3.25
C LEU A 306 7.15 -2.40 -3.98
N GLY A 307 7.00 -1.26 -3.28
CA GLY A 307 7.14 0.07 -3.88
C GLY A 307 8.54 0.37 -4.42
N GLN A 308 9.59 -0.37 -4.01
CA GLN A 308 10.94 -0.20 -4.58
C GLN A 308 11.14 -0.98 -5.89
N VAL A 309 10.21 -1.87 -6.27
CA VAL A 309 10.31 -2.72 -7.46
C VAL A 309 9.92 -1.92 -8.71
N PRO A 310 10.84 -1.73 -9.69
CA PRO A 310 10.56 -0.91 -10.86
C PRO A 310 9.33 -1.34 -11.65
N GLU A 311 9.08 -2.65 -11.78
CA GLU A 311 7.93 -3.20 -12.49
C GLU A 311 6.62 -2.87 -11.78
N ILE A 312 6.60 -2.86 -10.45
CA ILE A 312 5.44 -2.43 -9.64
C ILE A 312 5.22 -0.92 -9.80
N GLN A 313 6.29 -0.12 -9.76
CA GLN A 313 6.20 1.33 -9.99
C GLN A 313 5.57 1.63 -11.36
N GLN A 314 5.89 0.84 -12.41
CA GLN A 314 5.31 1.03 -13.74
C GLN A 314 3.81 0.73 -13.80
N ILE A 315 3.27 -0.12 -12.92
CA ILE A 315 1.82 -0.34 -12.83
C ILE A 315 1.14 0.95 -12.31
N TYR A 316 1.66 1.57 -11.26
CA TYR A 316 1.13 2.86 -10.78
C TYR A 316 1.24 3.97 -11.84
N VAL A 317 2.35 4.03 -12.58
CA VAL A 317 2.51 4.96 -13.70
C VAL A 317 1.45 4.72 -14.78
N ALA A 318 1.16 3.47 -15.10
CA ALA A 318 0.10 3.13 -16.07
C ALA A 318 -1.28 3.55 -15.56
N HIS A 319 -1.58 3.35 -14.28
CA HIS A 319 -2.85 3.80 -13.68
C HIS A 319 -3.00 5.33 -13.70
N VAL A 320 -1.91 6.07 -13.48
CA VAL A 320 -1.91 7.54 -13.65
C VAL A 320 -2.19 7.92 -15.10
N GLN A 321 -1.57 7.23 -16.08
CA GLN A 321 -1.83 7.50 -17.50
C GLN A 321 -3.30 7.25 -17.87
N GLU A 322 -3.89 6.16 -17.38
CA GLU A 322 -5.31 5.86 -17.60
C GLU A 322 -6.22 6.95 -17.02
N ALA A 323 -5.91 7.46 -15.82
CA ALA A 323 -6.66 8.55 -15.21
C ALA A 323 -6.52 9.86 -16.03
N LEU A 324 -5.32 10.16 -16.52
CA LEU A 324 -5.08 11.30 -17.40
C LEU A 324 -5.88 11.22 -18.70
N ASP A 325 -5.95 10.04 -19.32
CA ASP A 325 -6.71 9.81 -20.55
C ASP A 325 -8.23 10.01 -20.34
N GLN A 326 -8.72 9.89 -19.12
CA GLN A 326 -10.12 10.11 -18.77
C GLN A 326 -10.47 11.57 -18.57
N ILE A 327 -9.55 12.40 -18.08
CA ILE A 327 -9.78 13.83 -17.81
C ILE A 327 -9.37 14.74 -18.97
N GLY A 328 -8.52 14.27 -19.87
CA GLY A 328 -8.04 14.98 -21.09
C GLY A 328 -8.97 14.75 -22.24
#